data_63c98adcc59d59f769b493621c537c2f
#
_entry.id   63c98adcc59d59f769b493621c537c2f
#
_cell.length_a   1.000
_cell.length_b   1.000
_cell.length_c   1.000
_cell.angle_alpha   90.00
_cell.angle_beta   90.00
_cell.angle_gamma   90.00
#
_symmetry.space_group_name_H-M   'P 1'
#
loop_
_entity.id
_entity.type
_entity.pdbx_description
1 polymer ?
#
loop_
_entity_poly.entity_id
_entity_poly.type
_entity_poly.pdbx_seq_one_letter_code
_entity_poly.pdbx_strand_id
1 'polypeptide(L)'
;MPQSAEQTPPRKRLSGLRRRPLLTPFWLTLLLPVAILVAGAWLWSLTTTTTVIVVRHAERELGTIDDPPLSTAGEQRAQALARMLGDSTTSPQVDAIFISDTRRSAQSALPLAQRLRLTPETYVARDVDTLVSRIRAAHRGRTTLVIGHSNTVPDIVHRLAPEFRAPAMGENEYDTIYIVTFPTVGPARVLRLKY
;
A
#
# COMPACT_ATOMS: atom_id res chain seq x y z
N MET A 1 27.76 90.41 -49.13
CA MET A 1 27.90 89.61 -47.92
C MET A 1 26.94 88.43 -48.02
N PRO A 2 27.45 87.21 -48.23
CA PRO A 2 26.54 86.01 -48.25
C PRO A 2 26.40 85.41 -46.84
N GLN A 3 25.21 85.12 -46.48
CA GLN A 3 24.82 84.46 -45.22
C GLN A 3 25.25 83.00 -45.27
N SER A 4 25.96 82.56 -44.26
CA SER A 4 26.33 81.16 -44.01
C SER A 4 25.11 80.37 -43.57
N ALA A 5 24.79 79.40 -44.34
CA ALA A 5 23.72 78.41 -43.95
C ALA A 5 24.30 77.44 -42.97
N GLU A 6 23.79 77.47 -41.76
CA GLU A 6 24.09 76.54 -40.66
C GLU A 6 23.44 75.13 -40.97
N GLN A 7 24.32 74.16 -41.25
CA GLN A 7 23.90 72.79 -41.53
C GLN A 7 23.63 72.03 -40.16
N THR A 8 22.40 71.78 -39.84
CA THR A 8 22.01 70.96 -38.71
C THR A 8 22.39 69.48 -39.00
N PRO A 9 23.11 68.79 -38.12
CA PRO A 9 23.50 67.41 -38.32
C PRO A 9 22.28 66.48 -38.28
N PRO A 10 22.27 65.35 -39.06
CA PRO A 10 21.12 64.41 -39.11
C PRO A 10 21.03 63.66 -37.81
N ARG A 11 19.84 63.72 -37.18
CA ARG A 11 19.51 62.91 -36.01
C ARG A 11 19.53 61.40 -36.37
N LYS A 12 20.46 60.66 -35.75
CA LYS A 12 20.50 59.21 -35.82
C LYS A 12 19.20 58.66 -35.21
N ARG A 13 18.34 58.13 -36.03
CA ARG A 13 17.19 57.31 -35.59
C ARG A 13 17.75 56.02 -35.00
N LEU A 14 17.69 55.87 -33.67
CA LEU A 14 17.91 54.60 -33.02
C LEU A 14 16.82 53.67 -33.55
N SER A 15 17.22 52.73 -34.40
CA SER A 15 16.36 51.64 -34.85
C SER A 15 15.87 50.88 -33.65
N GLY A 16 14.56 51.00 -33.37
CA GLY A 16 13.92 50.32 -32.27
C GLY A 16 14.22 48.81 -32.31
N LEU A 17 14.83 48.35 -31.25
CA LEU A 17 14.91 46.91 -30.98
C LEU A 17 13.51 46.32 -31.08
N ARG A 18 13.21 45.73 -32.22
CA ARG A 18 12.01 44.90 -32.39
C ARG A 18 12.13 43.76 -31.38
N ARG A 19 11.51 43.91 -30.22
CA ARG A 19 11.29 42.79 -29.31
C ARG A 19 10.46 41.79 -30.11
N ARG A 20 11.09 40.73 -30.58
CA ARG A 20 10.39 39.58 -31.12
C ARG A 20 9.50 39.05 -29.98
N PRO A 21 8.16 39.01 -30.12
CA PRO A 21 7.37 38.36 -29.12
C PRO A 21 7.89 36.94 -29.06
N LEU A 22 8.32 36.48 -27.87
CA LEU A 22 8.57 35.09 -27.59
C LEU A 22 7.20 34.40 -27.73
N LEU A 23 6.86 34.03 -28.98
CA LEU A 23 5.76 33.11 -29.26
C LEU A 23 6.22 31.77 -28.70
N THR A 24 6.09 31.61 -27.38
CA THR A 24 6.15 30.28 -26.80
C THR A 24 5.06 29.46 -27.51
N PRO A 25 5.43 28.40 -28.23
CA PRO A 25 4.42 27.62 -28.94
C PRO A 25 3.34 27.19 -27.97
N PHE A 26 2.09 27.43 -28.31
CA PHE A 26 0.91 27.17 -27.46
C PHE A 26 0.89 25.75 -26.86
N TRP A 27 1.46 24.77 -27.55
CA TRP A 27 1.60 23.42 -27.05
C TRP A 27 2.55 23.30 -25.85
N LEU A 28 3.58 24.19 -25.72
CA LEU A 28 4.46 24.21 -24.52
C LEU A 28 3.72 24.67 -23.27
N THR A 29 2.74 25.57 -23.40
CA THR A 29 1.93 26.02 -22.26
C THR A 29 0.98 24.93 -21.76
N LEU A 30 0.63 23.96 -22.61
CA LEU A 30 -0.19 22.78 -22.25
C LEU A 30 0.69 21.61 -21.80
N LEU A 31 1.82 21.36 -22.44
CA LEU A 31 2.69 20.22 -22.09
C LEU A 31 3.37 20.38 -20.74
N LEU A 32 3.77 21.59 -20.36
CA LEU A 32 4.45 21.83 -19.09
C LEU A 32 3.57 21.48 -17.88
N PRO A 33 2.30 21.97 -17.76
CA PRO A 33 1.43 21.58 -16.65
C PRO A 33 1.10 20.09 -16.68
N VAL A 34 0.90 19.48 -17.84
CA VAL A 34 0.69 18.03 -17.96
C VAL A 34 1.92 17.27 -17.46
N ALA A 35 3.12 17.67 -17.86
CA ALA A 35 4.36 17.05 -17.38
C ALA A 35 4.54 17.20 -15.87
N ILE A 36 4.20 18.35 -15.28
CA ILE A 36 4.23 18.59 -13.84
C ILE A 36 3.21 17.70 -13.11
N LEU A 37 1.98 17.56 -13.65
CA LEU A 37 0.96 16.69 -13.08
C LEU A 37 1.39 15.21 -13.13
N VAL A 38 1.93 14.76 -14.27
CA VAL A 38 2.44 13.38 -14.42
C VAL A 38 3.62 13.13 -13.47
N ALA A 39 4.57 14.06 -13.39
CA ALA A 39 5.70 13.95 -12.47
C ALA A 39 5.24 13.98 -11.01
N GLY A 40 4.27 14.83 -10.66
CA GLY A 40 3.68 14.91 -9.33
C GLY A 40 2.94 13.61 -8.96
N ALA A 41 2.13 13.06 -9.86
CA ALA A 41 1.45 11.78 -9.66
C ALA A 41 2.47 10.62 -9.55
N TRP A 42 3.52 10.64 -10.33
CA TRP A 42 4.60 9.65 -10.27
C TRP A 42 5.37 9.73 -8.94
N LEU A 43 5.78 10.94 -8.51
CA LEU A 43 6.40 11.16 -7.20
C LEU A 43 5.48 10.74 -6.05
N TRP A 44 4.19 11.08 -6.12
CA TRP A 44 3.18 10.64 -5.15
C TRP A 44 3.13 9.12 -5.08
N SER A 45 3.15 8.42 -6.22
CA SER A 45 3.14 6.95 -6.26
C SER A 45 4.38 6.32 -5.62
N LEU A 46 5.53 7.00 -5.63
CA LEU A 46 6.75 6.52 -4.99
C LEU A 46 6.71 6.61 -3.45
N THR A 47 5.90 7.52 -2.90
CA THR A 47 5.75 7.69 -1.44
C THR A 47 4.69 6.78 -0.84
N THR A 48 3.93 6.07 -1.67
CA THR A 48 2.84 5.20 -1.22
C THR A 48 3.39 3.99 -0.48
N THR A 49 2.92 3.79 0.75
CA THR A 49 3.32 2.66 1.61
C THR A 49 2.19 1.64 1.68
N THR A 50 2.49 0.39 1.39
CA THR A 50 1.56 -0.73 1.54
C THR A 50 1.78 -1.38 2.89
N THR A 51 0.70 -1.66 3.61
CA THR A 51 0.74 -2.35 4.90
C THR A 51 0.05 -3.70 4.78
N VAL A 52 0.72 -4.76 5.21
CA VAL A 52 0.16 -6.11 5.27
C VAL A 52 0.24 -6.60 6.71
N ILE A 53 -0.92 -6.86 7.28
CA ILE A 53 -1.06 -7.45 8.62
C ILE A 53 -1.20 -8.96 8.40
N VAL A 54 -0.27 -9.75 8.91
CA VAL A 54 -0.25 -11.21 8.75
C VAL A 54 -0.47 -11.86 10.10
N VAL A 55 -1.49 -12.68 10.20
CA VAL A 55 -1.84 -13.42 11.41
C VAL A 55 -2.09 -14.89 11.08
N ARG A 56 -1.92 -15.76 12.07
CA ARG A 56 -2.41 -17.13 12.00
C ARG A 56 -3.91 -17.16 12.30
N HIS A 57 -4.66 -18.08 11.71
CA HIS A 57 -6.03 -18.37 12.14
C HIS A 57 -6.09 -18.60 13.65
N ALA A 58 -7.21 -18.30 14.30
CA ALA A 58 -7.39 -18.49 15.73
C ALA A 58 -7.49 -19.98 16.11
N GLU A 59 -7.55 -20.28 17.40
CA GLU A 59 -7.56 -21.63 17.94
C GLU A 59 -8.67 -22.47 17.33
N ARG A 60 -8.33 -23.67 16.88
CA ARG A 60 -9.26 -24.64 16.34
C ARG A 60 -9.71 -25.65 17.39
N GLU A 61 -10.86 -26.27 17.17
CA GLU A 61 -11.26 -27.45 17.93
C GLU A 61 -10.24 -28.59 17.72
N LEU A 62 -10.02 -29.36 18.80
CA LEU A 62 -9.22 -30.56 18.75
C LEU A 62 -10.14 -31.73 18.37
N GLY A 63 -9.73 -32.49 17.36
CA GLY A 63 -10.53 -33.64 16.90
C GLY A 63 -10.00 -34.21 15.58
N THR A 64 -10.73 -35.21 15.06
CA THR A 64 -10.39 -35.98 13.86
C THR A 64 -11.02 -35.42 12.58
N ILE A 65 -11.58 -34.23 12.62
CA ILE A 65 -12.21 -33.60 11.46
C ILE A 65 -11.12 -32.94 10.63
N ASP A 66 -11.11 -33.16 9.32
CA ASP A 66 -10.08 -32.62 8.40
C ASP A 66 -10.00 -31.09 8.39
N ASP A 67 -11.15 -30.41 8.46
CA ASP A 67 -11.21 -28.94 8.53
C ASP A 67 -12.03 -28.50 9.77
N PRO A 68 -11.43 -28.57 10.98
CA PRO A 68 -12.11 -28.23 12.22
C PRO A 68 -12.49 -26.75 12.29
N PRO A 69 -13.62 -26.43 12.93
CA PRO A 69 -14.01 -25.05 13.22
C PRO A 69 -13.10 -24.43 14.28
N LEU A 70 -13.33 -23.15 14.57
CA LEU A 70 -12.72 -22.50 15.74
C LEU A 70 -13.29 -23.12 17.03
N SER A 71 -12.41 -23.20 18.03
CA SER A 71 -12.84 -23.44 19.42
C SER A 71 -13.45 -22.16 20.02
N THR A 72 -14.09 -22.28 21.19
CA THR A 72 -14.59 -21.11 21.93
C THR A 72 -13.47 -20.06 22.19
N ALA A 73 -12.26 -20.50 22.50
CA ALA A 73 -11.12 -19.61 22.66
C ALA A 73 -10.76 -18.90 21.32
N GLY A 74 -10.82 -19.65 20.22
CA GLY A 74 -10.60 -19.12 18.89
C GLY A 74 -11.65 -18.08 18.47
N GLU A 75 -12.92 -18.30 18.79
CA GLU A 75 -13.96 -17.31 18.54
C GLU A 75 -13.74 -16.02 19.34
N GLN A 76 -13.33 -16.14 20.61
CA GLN A 76 -13.00 -14.98 21.44
C GLN A 76 -11.80 -14.20 20.86
N ARG A 77 -10.77 -14.92 20.36
CA ARG A 77 -9.62 -14.31 19.71
C ARG A 77 -9.99 -13.62 18.40
N ALA A 78 -10.84 -14.23 17.58
CA ALA A 78 -11.36 -13.60 16.36
C ALA A 78 -12.11 -12.30 16.67
N GLN A 79 -12.90 -12.28 17.75
CA GLN A 79 -13.56 -11.06 18.21
C GLN A 79 -12.57 -10.01 18.73
N ALA A 80 -11.49 -10.42 19.42
CA ALA A 80 -10.44 -9.52 19.87
C ALA A 80 -9.71 -8.87 18.69
N LEU A 81 -9.36 -9.66 17.66
CA LEU A 81 -8.80 -9.16 16.42
C LEU A 81 -9.73 -8.15 15.74
N ALA A 82 -11.03 -8.46 15.69
CA ALA A 82 -12.02 -7.55 15.09
C ALA A 82 -12.18 -6.24 15.88
N ARG A 83 -12.07 -6.25 17.20
CA ARG A 83 -12.07 -5.02 17.99
C ARG A 83 -10.81 -4.20 17.74
N MET A 84 -9.65 -4.86 17.70
CA MET A 84 -8.36 -4.19 17.54
C MET A 84 -8.20 -3.55 16.15
N LEU A 85 -8.58 -4.25 15.09
CA LEU A 85 -8.38 -3.78 13.71
C LEU A 85 -9.61 -3.08 13.11
N GLY A 86 -10.77 -3.24 13.72
CA GLY A 86 -12.03 -2.68 13.23
C GLY A 86 -12.40 -1.33 13.85
N ASP A 87 -11.56 -0.79 14.74
CA ASP A 87 -11.73 0.55 15.28
C ASP A 87 -11.01 1.57 14.38
N SER A 88 -11.78 2.28 13.57
CA SER A 88 -11.26 3.26 12.61
C SER A 88 -10.62 4.49 13.25
N THR A 89 -10.75 4.68 14.56
CA THR A 89 -10.16 5.84 15.26
C THR A 89 -8.73 5.58 15.71
N THR A 90 -8.33 4.31 15.87
CA THR A 90 -7.05 3.92 16.46
C THR A 90 -6.17 3.07 15.55
N SER A 91 -6.71 2.55 14.46
CA SER A 91 -5.98 1.64 13.54
C SER A 91 -6.02 2.15 12.10
N PRO A 92 -4.98 1.86 11.29
CA PRO A 92 -5.09 1.99 9.85
C PRO A 92 -6.27 1.13 9.38
N GLN A 93 -7.20 1.72 8.66
CA GLN A 93 -8.36 1.01 8.15
C GLN A 93 -7.91 -0.14 7.26
N VAL A 94 -8.37 -1.36 7.57
CA VAL A 94 -8.15 -2.53 6.71
C VAL A 94 -9.03 -2.39 5.48
N ASP A 95 -8.42 -2.43 4.29
CA ASP A 95 -9.07 -2.26 2.99
C ASP A 95 -9.43 -3.58 2.32
N ALA A 96 -8.70 -4.66 2.66
CA ALA A 96 -8.92 -5.99 2.11
C ALA A 96 -8.53 -7.07 3.12
N ILE A 97 -9.21 -8.22 3.04
CA ILE A 97 -8.94 -9.38 3.88
C ILE A 97 -8.70 -10.58 2.98
N PHE A 98 -7.55 -11.24 3.11
CA PHE A 98 -7.24 -12.51 2.48
C PHE A 98 -7.31 -13.63 3.50
N ILE A 99 -8.00 -14.70 3.13
CA ILE A 99 -8.14 -15.90 3.95
C ILE A 99 -7.66 -17.12 3.18
N SER A 100 -7.03 -18.07 3.86
CA SER A 100 -6.79 -19.37 3.25
C SER A 100 -8.11 -20.13 3.05
N ASP A 101 -8.07 -21.13 2.20
CA ASP A 101 -9.18 -22.00 1.79
C ASP A 101 -9.69 -22.93 2.90
N THR A 102 -9.54 -22.57 4.19
CA THR A 102 -9.98 -23.37 5.34
C THR A 102 -11.08 -22.67 6.12
N ARG A 103 -11.97 -23.49 6.72
CA ARG A 103 -13.07 -23.02 7.57
C ARG A 103 -12.59 -22.14 8.73
N ARG A 104 -11.52 -22.55 9.41
CA ARG A 104 -10.95 -21.80 10.54
C ARG A 104 -10.41 -20.43 10.17
N SER A 105 -9.83 -20.28 8.96
CA SER A 105 -9.40 -18.96 8.44
C SER A 105 -10.60 -18.07 8.14
N ALA A 106 -11.64 -18.61 7.52
CA ALA A 106 -12.86 -17.86 7.25
C ALA A 106 -13.54 -17.41 8.55
N GLN A 107 -13.65 -18.30 9.55
CA GLN A 107 -14.24 -17.97 10.85
C GLN A 107 -13.40 -16.94 11.62
N SER A 108 -12.06 -16.98 11.52
CA SER A 108 -11.19 -15.99 12.14
C SER A 108 -11.38 -14.59 11.53
N ALA A 109 -11.68 -14.51 10.23
CA ALA A 109 -11.90 -13.24 9.54
C ALA A 109 -13.30 -12.65 9.76
N LEU A 110 -14.30 -13.53 9.98
CA LEU A 110 -15.72 -13.19 9.91
C LEU A 110 -16.12 -11.98 10.77
N PRO A 111 -15.73 -11.87 12.06
CA PRO A 111 -16.14 -10.74 12.89
C PRO A 111 -15.61 -9.40 12.35
N LEU A 112 -14.36 -9.38 11.88
CA LEU A 112 -13.76 -8.17 11.30
C LEU A 112 -14.37 -7.84 9.95
N ALA A 113 -14.58 -8.83 9.09
CA ALA A 113 -15.19 -8.66 7.78
C ALA A 113 -16.59 -8.04 7.88
N GLN A 114 -17.39 -8.53 8.83
CA GLN A 114 -18.73 -7.99 9.11
C GLN A 114 -18.64 -6.54 9.62
N ARG A 115 -17.73 -6.25 10.55
CA ARG A 115 -17.55 -4.92 11.13
C ARG A 115 -17.15 -3.89 10.08
N LEU A 116 -16.24 -4.25 9.16
CA LEU A 116 -15.74 -3.39 8.09
C LEU A 116 -16.57 -3.45 6.79
N ARG A 117 -17.56 -4.34 6.72
CA ARG A 117 -18.37 -4.62 5.52
C ARG A 117 -17.52 -5.04 4.33
N LEU A 118 -16.47 -5.81 4.58
CA LEU A 118 -15.57 -6.34 3.55
C LEU A 118 -15.95 -7.79 3.23
N THR A 119 -15.78 -8.16 1.96
CA THR A 119 -15.84 -9.56 1.54
C THR A 119 -14.42 -10.12 1.51
N PRO A 120 -14.10 -11.14 2.34
CA PRO A 120 -12.79 -11.76 2.30
C PRO A 120 -12.51 -12.44 0.96
N GLU A 121 -11.28 -12.30 0.46
CA GLU A 121 -10.80 -12.98 -0.73
C GLU A 121 -10.07 -14.27 -0.34
N THR A 122 -10.41 -15.37 -0.98
CA THR A 122 -9.77 -16.66 -0.71
C THR A 122 -8.50 -16.83 -1.52
N TYR A 123 -7.48 -17.42 -0.90
CA TYR A 123 -6.25 -17.87 -1.57
C TYR A 123 -5.94 -19.31 -1.19
N VAL A 124 -5.25 -20.04 -2.06
CA VAL A 124 -4.77 -21.39 -1.79
C VAL A 124 -3.64 -21.33 -0.79
N ALA A 125 -3.77 -21.96 0.37
CA ALA A 125 -2.85 -21.83 1.50
C ALA A 125 -1.36 -22.08 1.14
N ARG A 126 -1.09 -22.98 0.17
CA ARG A 126 0.27 -23.32 -0.26
C ARG A 126 0.82 -22.39 -1.35
N ASP A 127 -0.03 -21.57 -1.95
CA ASP A 127 0.35 -20.66 -3.04
C ASP A 127 0.59 -19.22 -2.52
N VAL A 128 1.64 -19.11 -1.71
CA VAL A 128 2.05 -17.83 -1.12
C VAL A 128 2.53 -16.84 -2.19
N ASP A 129 3.12 -17.33 -3.27
CA ASP A 129 3.63 -16.47 -4.36
C ASP A 129 2.52 -15.73 -5.07
N THR A 130 1.45 -16.43 -5.43
CA THR A 130 0.26 -15.79 -6.02
C THR A 130 -0.39 -14.80 -5.06
N LEU A 131 -0.52 -15.12 -3.77
CA LEU A 131 -1.04 -14.21 -2.77
C LEU A 131 -0.22 -12.91 -2.72
N VAL A 132 1.10 -13.01 -2.57
CA VAL A 132 1.98 -11.84 -2.47
C VAL A 132 1.95 -11.01 -3.76
N SER A 133 1.90 -11.66 -4.91
CA SER A 133 1.78 -10.99 -6.21
C SER A 133 0.46 -10.21 -6.33
N ARG A 134 -0.66 -10.80 -5.90
CA ARG A 134 -1.98 -10.12 -5.86
C ARG A 134 -1.95 -8.89 -4.94
N ILE A 135 -1.39 -9.03 -3.73
CA ILE A 135 -1.26 -7.92 -2.79
C ILE A 135 -0.45 -6.78 -3.41
N ARG A 136 0.71 -7.08 -4.00
CA ARG A 136 1.59 -6.08 -4.62
C ARG A 136 0.97 -5.41 -5.85
N ALA A 137 0.16 -6.13 -6.62
CA ALA A 137 -0.46 -5.62 -7.83
C ALA A 137 -1.73 -4.79 -7.55
N ALA A 138 -2.64 -5.32 -6.71
CA ALA A 138 -3.99 -4.77 -6.56
C ALA A 138 -4.19 -3.93 -5.29
N HIS A 139 -3.32 -4.09 -4.27
CA HIS A 139 -3.49 -3.44 -2.95
C HIS A 139 -2.34 -2.49 -2.58
N ARG A 140 -1.67 -1.93 -3.59
CA ARG A 140 -0.62 -0.93 -3.37
C ARG A 140 -1.19 0.29 -2.63
N GLY A 141 -0.49 0.73 -1.57
CA GLY A 141 -0.89 1.86 -0.76
C GLY A 141 -2.07 1.60 0.17
N ARG A 142 -2.48 0.35 0.30
CA ARG A 142 -3.61 -0.09 1.15
C ARG A 142 -3.13 -0.90 2.32
N THR A 143 -4.01 -1.07 3.30
CA THR A 143 -3.81 -1.97 4.42
C THR A 143 -4.58 -3.27 4.18
N THR A 144 -3.87 -4.39 4.17
CA THR A 144 -4.42 -5.72 3.89
C THR A 144 -4.21 -6.63 5.09
N LEU A 145 -5.26 -7.33 5.52
CA LEU A 145 -5.15 -8.43 6.49
C LEU A 145 -5.01 -9.76 5.76
N VAL A 146 -4.05 -10.56 6.17
CA VAL A 146 -3.86 -11.93 5.69
C VAL A 146 -3.98 -12.91 6.85
N ILE A 147 -4.88 -13.88 6.74
CA ILE A 147 -5.04 -14.96 7.72
C ILE A 147 -4.51 -16.26 7.13
N GLY A 148 -3.41 -16.73 7.70
CA GLY A 148 -2.71 -17.95 7.27
C GLY A 148 -2.61 -19.01 8.36
N HIS A 149 -1.59 -19.85 8.27
CA HIS A 149 -1.30 -20.97 9.16
C HIS A 149 0.10 -20.85 9.77
N SER A 150 0.39 -21.67 10.79
CA SER A 150 1.70 -21.66 11.46
C SER A 150 2.89 -21.85 10.52
N ASN A 151 2.71 -22.61 9.45
CA ASN A 151 3.72 -22.88 8.43
C ASN A 151 3.74 -21.82 7.31
N THR A 152 2.63 -21.17 7.00
CA THR A 152 2.56 -20.20 5.89
C THR A 152 2.80 -18.75 6.33
N VAL A 153 2.46 -18.37 7.55
CA VAL A 153 2.68 -17.02 8.08
C VAL A 153 4.16 -16.60 8.00
N PRO A 154 5.14 -17.41 8.46
CA PRO A 154 6.54 -17.05 8.31
C PRO A 154 6.99 -16.90 6.86
N ASP A 155 6.47 -17.75 5.95
CA ASP A 155 6.78 -17.68 4.52
C ASP A 155 6.17 -16.44 3.86
N ILE A 156 4.92 -16.09 4.16
CA ILE A 156 4.27 -14.86 3.69
C ILE A 156 5.10 -13.63 4.11
N VAL A 157 5.47 -13.56 5.39
CA VAL A 157 6.27 -12.44 5.92
C VAL A 157 7.63 -12.36 5.21
N HIS A 158 8.30 -13.49 5.00
CA HIS A 158 9.58 -13.52 4.29
C HIS A 158 9.45 -13.09 2.81
N ARG A 159 8.37 -13.50 2.11
CA ARG A 159 8.12 -13.08 0.71
C ARG A 159 7.80 -11.60 0.60
N LEU A 160 7.14 -11.02 1.59
CA LEU A 160 6.87 -9.58 1.65
C LEU A 160 8.12 -8.78 2.03
N ALA A 161 8.95 -9.30 2.93
CA ALA A 161 10.16 -8.68 3.47
C ALA A 161 11.34 -9.66 3.46
N PRO A 162 12.04 -9.86 2.33
CA PRO A 162 13.07 -10.90 2.19
C PRO A 162 14.26 -10.79 3.15
N GLU A 163 14.52 -9.57 3.65
CA GLU A 163 15.59 -9.33 4.62
C GLU A 163 15.23 -9.77 6.05
N PHE A 164 13.93 -10.02 6.30
CA PHE A 164 13.44 -10.47 7.59
C PHE A 164 13.07 -11.95 7.56
N ARG A 165 13.63 -12.72 8.49
CA ARG A 165 13.25 -14.12 8.69
C ARG A 165 12.37 -14.23 9.92
N ALA A 166 11.09 -14.47 9.72
CA ALA A 166 10.17 -14.76 10.79
C ALA A 166 10.54 -16.12 11.41
N PRO A 167 10.60 -16.24 12.76
CA PRO A 167 10.80 -17.52 13.41
C PRO A 167 9.62 -18.47 13.11
N ALA A 168 9.90 -19.77 13.18
CA ALA A 168 8.85 -20.78 13.10
C ALA A 168 7.82 -20.55 14.22
N MET A 169 6.56 -20.70 13.91
CA MET A 169 5.47 -20.55 14.89
C MET A 169 5.24 -21.86 15.63
N GLY A 170 5.14 -21.77 16.94
CA GLY A 170 4.76 -22.90 17.78
C GLY A 170 3.32 -23.35 17.53
N GLU A 171 2.99 -24.60 17.88
CA GLU A 171 1.65 -25.16 17.65
C GLU A 171 0.55 -24.36 18.39
N ASN A 172 0.85 -23.85 19.57
CA ASN A 172 -0.07 -23.07 20.41
C ASN A 172 0.14 -21.55 20.30
N GLU A 173 0.91 -21.09 19.31
CA GLU A 173 1.14 -19.67 19.08
C GLU A 173 0.09 -19.08 18.14
N TYR A 174 -0.94 -18.48 18.72
CA TYR A 174 -2.07 -17.86 18.01
C TYR A 174 -2.13 -16.33 18.21
N ASP A 175 -1.30 -15.80 19.09
CA ASP A 175 -1.31 -14.41 19.56
C ASP A 175 -0.34 -13.49 18.80
N THR A 176 0.34 -14.01 17.79
CA THR A 176 1.35 -13.23 17.06
C THR A 176 0.77 -12.54 15.83
N ILE A 177 1.07 -11.25 15.72
CA ILE A 177 0.79 -10.41 14.55
C ILE A 177 2.11 -9.94 13.96
N TYR A 178 2.23 -10.05 12.64
CA TYR A 178 3.26 -9.37 11.86
C TYR A 178 2.63 -8.23 11.09
N ILE A 179 3.19 -7.03 11.22
CA ILE A 179 2.84 -5.86 10.42
C ILE A 179 4.02 -5.60 9.50
N VAL A 180 3.83 -5.87 8.21
CA VAL A 180 4.83 -5.66 7.18
C VAL A 180 4.46 -4.40 6.41
N THR A 181 5.33 -3.40 6.44
CA THR A 181 5.16 -2.16 5.69
C THR A 181 6.26 -2.08 4.64
N PHE A 182 5.87 -1.84 3.40
CA PHE A 182 6.82 -1.65 2.32
C PHE A 182 6.40 -0.47 1.43
N PRO A 183 7.32 0.47 1.19
CA PRO A 183 7.10 1.54 0.24
C PRO A 183 7.19 1.00 -1.20
N THR A 184 6.75 1.79 -2.17
CA THR A 184 6.95 1.44 -3.58
C THR A 184 8.44 1.30 -3.93
N VAL A 185 9.29 2.09 -3.29
CA VAL A 185 10.75 2.06 -3.44
C VAL A 185 11.39 2.09 -2.06
N GLY A 186 12.24 1.11 -1.76
CA GLY A 186 12.95 1.00 -0.49
C GLY A 186 12.72 -0.33 0.22
N PRO A 187 13.39 -0.56 1.35
CA PRO A 187 13.28 -1.80 2.10
C PRO A 187 11.94 -1.93 2.83
N ALA A 188 11.47 -3.16 2.96
CA ALA A 188 10.34 -3.48 3.82
C ALA A 188 10.73 -3.39 5.29
N ARG A 189 9.76 -3.06 6.14
CA ARG A 189 9.90 -3.08 7.61
C ARG A 189 8.91 -4.06 8.20
N VAL A 190 9.33 -4.78 9.22
CA VAL A 190 8.50 -5.76 9.91
C VAL A 190 8.43 -5.42 11.38
N LEU A 191 7.21 -5.34 11.90
CA LEU A 191 6.93 -5.24 13.33
C LEU A 191 6.21 -6.52 13.76
N ARG A 192 6.70 -7.18 14.81
CA ARG A 192 6.07 -8.34 15.43
C ARG A 192 5.47 -7.92 16.76
N LEU A 193 4.20 -8.21 16.94
CA LEU A 193 3.43 -7.92 18.16
C LEU A 193 2.72 -9.18 18.65
N LYS A 194 2.22 -9.11 19.89
CA LYS A 194 1.28 -10.10 20.46
C LYS A 194 0.00 -9.40 20.89
N TYR A 195 -1.14 -10.10 20.78
CA TYR A 195 -2.47 -9.60 21.13
C TYR A 195 -3.31 -10.63 21.90
#